data_78a28a15f6ebf2a64c9ae5f704a0cbf7
#
_entry.id   78a28a15f6ebf2a64c9ae5f704a0cbf7
#
_cell.length_a   1.000
_cell.length_b   1.000
_cell.length_c   1.000
_cell.angle_alpha   90.00
_cell.angle_beta   90.00
_cell.angle_gamma   90.00
#
_symmetry.space_group_name_H-M   'P 1'
#
loop_
_entity.id
_entity.type
_entity.pdbx_description
1 polymer ?
#
loop_
_entity_poly.entity_id
_entity_poly.type
_entity_poly.pdbx_seq_one_letter_code
_entity_poly.pdbx_strand_id
1 'polypeptide(L)'
;MPTKRLFTVDGHLDLATNAMTLNRDLTKNVEEIRNFEKSLGLKDFQDRGKGTVSLPELREGNIGLVITTLISRYSSTGEKIQTMALPGWNSPEQAFANAMAQLEWYRQ
;
A
#
# COMPACT_ATOMS: atom_id res chain seq x y z
N MET A 1 25.62 -25.93 -5.11
CA MET A 1 24.84 -26.02 -3.87
C MET A 1 23.63 -25.10 -3.96
N PRO A 2 22.43 -25.58 -3.67
CA PRO A 2 21.29 -24.69 -3.63
C PRO A 2 21.48 -23.68 -2.50
N THR A 3 21.34 -22.40 -2.84
CA THR A 3 21.35 -21.32 -1.84
C THR A 3 20.12 -21.47 -0.95
N LYS A 4 20.33 -21.60 0.34
CA LYS A 4 19.21 -21.67 1.29
C LYS A 4 18.47 -20.33 1.29
N ARG A 5 17.22 -20.31 0.88
CA ARG A 5 16.39 -19.11 0.96
C ARG A 5 16.07 -18.82 2.41
N LEU A 6 16.33 -17.61 2.83
CA LEU A 6 15.99 -17.17 4.18
C LEU A 6 14.49 -16.88 4.24
N PHE A 7 13.85 -17.38 5.30
CA PHE A 7 12.50 -16.94 5.66
C PHE A 7 12.61 -15.57 6.31
N THR A 8 11.91 -14.59 5.76
CA THR A 8 11.97 -13.20 6.24
C THR A 8 10.62 -12.76 6.79
N VAL A 9 10.66 -12.03 7.88
CA VAL A 9 9.51 -11.37 8.49
C VAL A 9 9.63 -9.87 8.27
N ASP A 10 8.59 -9.25 7.71
CA ASP A 10 8.50 -7.80 7.61
C ASP A 10 7.63 -7.28 8.77
N GLY A 11 8.23 -6.50 9.65
CA GLY A 11 7.58 -5.99 10.86
C GLY A 11 6.68 -4.78 10.66
N HIS A 12 6.64 -4.20 9.44
CA HIS A 12 5.78 -3.04 9.15
C HIS A 12 5.62 -2.89 7.64
N LEU A 13 4.42 -3.17 7.13
CA LEU A 13 4.16 -3.08 5.68
C LEU A 13 2.77 -2.53 5.39
N ASP A 14 2.71 -1.45 4.61
CA ASP A 14 1.50 -0.68 4.32
C ASP A 14 0.80 -1.19 3.05
N LEU A 15 0.34 -2.43 3.06
CA LEU A 15 -0.27 -3.04 1.87
C LEU A 15 -1.64 -2.45 1.54
N ALA A 16 -2.55 -2.41 2.50
CA ALA A 16 -3.92 -1.93 2.24
C ALA A 16 -3.96 -0.47 1.79
N THR A 17 -3.07 0.38 2.33
CA THR A 17 -2.95 1.76 1.88
C THR A 17 -2.50 1.85 0.43
N ASN A 18 -1.53 1.04 0.03
CA ASN A 18 -1.11 0.94 -1.36
C ASN A 18 -2.27 0.50 -2.27
N ALA A 19 -3.00 -0.52 -1.86
CA ALA A 19 -4.11 -1.06 -2.66
C ALA A 19 -5.28 -0.07 -2.73
N MET A 20 -5.76 0.40 -1.58
CA MET A 20 -7.01 1.14 -1.48
C MET A 20 -6.84 2.64 -1.71
N THR A 21 -5.86 3.28 -1.06
CA THR A 21 -5.66 4.73 -1.17
C THR A 21 -4.94 5.10 -2.45
N LEU A 22 -3.92 4.34 -2.83
CA LEU A 22 -3.14 4.59 -4.03
C LEU A 22 -3.68 3.85 -5.26
N ASN A 23 -4.72 3.06 -5.10
CA ASN A 23 -5.39 2.32 -6.16
C ASN A 23 -4.41 1.46 -6.99
N ARG A 24 -3.64 0.64 -6.29
CA ARG A 24 -2.67 -0.28 -6.89
C ARG A 24 -3.18 -1.71 -6.81
N ASP A 25 -3.17 -2.42 -7.91
CA ASP A 25 -3.47 -3.86 -7.95
C ASP A 25 -2.24 -4.65 -7.50
N LEU A 26 -2.16 -4.94 -6.22
CA LEU A 26 -1.01 -5.66 -5.63
C LEU A 26 -0.93 -7.14 -6.02
N THR A 27 -1.89 -7.66 -6.78
CA THR A 27 -1.79 -9.01 -7.38
C THR A 27 -0.86 -9.04 -8.60
N LYS A 28 -0.57 -7.88 -9.16
CA LYS A 28 0.38 -7.70 -10.26
C LYS A 28 1.79 -7.54 -9.72
N ASN A 29 2.80 -7.80 -10.58
CA ASN A 29 4.16 -7.53 -10.18
C ASN A 29 4.44 -6.00 -10.16
N VAL A 30 5.50 -5.61 -9.47
CA VAL A 30 5.85 -4.20 -9.28
C VAL A 30 6.07 -3.47 -10.61
N GLU A 31 6.70 -4.13 -11.58
CA GLU A 31 6.95 -3.53 -12.89
C GLU A 31 5.65 -3.23 -13.63
N GLU A 32 4.69 -4.15 -13.62
CA GLU A 32 3.37 -3.94 -14.21
C GLU A 32 2.64 -2.75 -13.56
N ILE A 33 2.67 -2.66 -12.23
CA ILE A 33 2.06 -1.54 -11.50
C ILE A 33 2.71 -0.22 -11.89
N ARG A 34 4.04 -0.17 -11.93
CA ARG A 34 4.80 1.02 -12.32
C ARG A 34 4.48 1.47 -13.74
N ASN A 35 4.47 0.53 -14.67
CA ASN A 35 4.19 0.81 -16.07
C ASN A 35 2.75 1.27 -16.27
N PHE A 36 1.81 0.68 -15.57
CA PHE A 36 0.40 1.12 -15.59
C PHE A 36 0.26 2.56 -15.10
N GLU A 37 0.84 2.90 -13.96
CA GLU A 37 0.80 4.27 -13.44
C GLU A 37 1.43 5.28 -14.40
N LYS A 38 2.55 4.93 -15.03
CA LYS A 38 3.21 5.76 -16.04
C LYS A 38 2.36 5.93 -17.29
N SER A 39 1.71 4.86 -17.75
CA SER A 39 0.84 4.90 -18.93
C SER A 39 -0.36 5.83 -18.76
N LEU A 40 -0.87 5.95 -17.52
CA LEU A 40 -1.95 6.86 -17.19
C LEU A 40 -1.49 8.31 -16.95
N GLY A 41 -0.16 8.54 -16.88
CA GLY A 41 0.39 9.86 -16.61
C GLY A 41 -0.01 10.42 -15.25
N LEU A 42 -0.20 9.56 -14.25
CA LEU A 42 -0.65 9.97 -12.92
C LEU A 42 0.37 10.86 -12.23
N LYS A 43 -0.10 11.97 -11.68
CA LYS A 43 0.73 12.97 -10.96
C LYS A 43 0.09 13.42 -9.65
N ASP A 44 -0.85 12.64 -9.14
CA ASP A 44 -1.59 12.96 -7.93
C ASP A 44 -0.72 12.86 -6.67
N PHE A 45 0.36 12.09 -6.72
CA PHE A 45 1.41 12.09 -5.71
C PHE A 45 2.78 11.74 -6.35
N GLN A 46 3.86 12.15 -5.67
CA GLN A 46 5.20 12.14 -6.27
C GLN A 46 5.76 10.75 -6.57
N ASP A 47 5.27 9.71 -5.89
CA ASP A 47 5.81 8.36 -6.03
C ASP A 47 5.03 7.48 -7.02
N ARG A 48 4.20 8.09 -7.86
CA ARG A 48 3.58 7.36 -8.98
C ARG A 48 4.64 6.82 -9.93
N GLY A 49 4.48 5.55 -10.31
CA GLY A 49 5.46 4.83 -11.11
C GLY A 49 6.68 4.34 -10.33
N LYS A 50 6.69 4.46 -9.00
CA LYS A 50 7.82 4.11 -8.12
C LYS A 50 7.46 3.12 -7.01
N GLY A 51 6.28 2.50 -7.07
CA GLY A 51 5.88 1.49 -6.10
C GLY A 51 6.93 0.38 -5.95
N THR A 52 7.08 -0.17 -4.75
CA THR A 52 8.15 -1.11 -4.42
C THR A 52 7.66 -2.44 -3.87
N VAL A 53 6.36 -2.61 -3.72
CA VAL A 53 5.78 -3.81 -3.10
C VAL A 53 4.61 -4.34 -3.92
N SER A 54 4.53 -5.66 -4.02
CA SER A 54 3.35 -6.38 -4.47
C SER A 54 3.40 -7.81 -3.93
N LEU A 55 2.28 -8.52 -3.99
CA LEU A 55 2.20 -9.88 -3.47
C LEU A 55 3.15 -10.86 -4.20
N PRO A 56 3.30 -10.82 -5.53
CA PRO A 56 4.27 -11.67 -6.21
C PRO A 56 5.72 -11.47 -5.73
N GLU A 57 6.16 -10.23 -5.55
CA GLU A 57 7.52 -9.96 -5.08
C GLU A 57 7.74 -10.39 -3.63
N LEU A 58 6.72 -10.26 -2.77
CA LEU A 58 6.80 -10.79 -1.41
C LEU A 58 7.03 -12.30 -1.40
N ARG A 59 6.31 -13.04 -2.25
CA ARG A 59 6.50 -14.47 -2.40
C ARG A 59 7.86 -14.83 -2.96
N GLU A 60 8.29 -14.14 -3.99
CA GLU A 60 9.60 -14.35 -4.61
C GLU A 60 10.75 -14.06 -3.63
N GLY A 61 10.61 -13.01 -2.82
CA GLY A 61 11.58 -12.67 -1.77
C GLY A 61 11.53 -13.55 -0.54
N ASN A 62 10.62 -14.54 -0.50
CA ASN A 62 10.41 -15.40 0.66
C ASN A 62 10.06 -14.62 1.95
N ILE A 63 9.29 -13.55 1.77
CA ILE A 63 8.71 -12.81 2.90
C ILE A 63 7.48 -13.61 3.35
N GLY A 64 7.66 -14.40 4.40
CA GLY A 64 6.64 -15.37 4.82
C GLY A 64 5.65 -14.85 5.86
N LEU A 65 5.96 -13.73 6.50
CA LEU A 65 5.09 -13.09 7.47
C LEU A 65 5.27 -11.57 7.37
N VAL A 66 4.15 -10.85 7.35
CA VAL A 66 4.15 -9.39 7.37
C VAL A 66 3.23 -8.89 8.48
N ILE A 67 3.66 -7.85 9.18
CA ILE A 67 2.82 -7.10 10.10
C ILE A 67 2.26 -5.93 9.30
N THR A 68 0.99 -6.03 8.95
CA THR A 68 0.33 -5.05 8.09
C THR A 68 -0.31 -3.94 8.90
N THR A 69 -0.60 -2.83 8.22
CA THR A 69 -1.13 -1.63 8.86
C THR A 69 -2.53 -1.31 8.36
N LEU A 70 -3.29 -0.62 9.20
CA LEU A 70 -4.48 0.12 8.80
C LEU A 70 -4.16 1.60 9.02
N ILE A 71 -4.10 2.37 7.95
CA ILE A 71 -3.76 3.79 8.03
C ILE A 71 -4.97 4.61 7.61
N SER A 72 -5.56 5.28 8.58
CA SER A 72 -6.68 6.18 8.35
C SER A 72 -6.60 7.33 9.35
N ARG A 73 -6.52 8.53 8.83
CA ARG A 73 -6.25 9.72 9.60
C ARG A 73 -7.45 10.67 9.58
N TYR A 74 -7.84 11.14 10.75
CA TYR A 74 -8.72 12.30 10.89
C TYR A 74 -7.89 13.59 10.83
N SER A 75 -8.37 14.57 10.10
CA SER A 75 -7.78 15.90 10.05
C SER A 75 -8.91 16.93 9.98
N SER A 76 -9.01 17.77 11.00
CA SER A 76 -10.03 18.85 11.05
C SER A 76 -9.88 19.89 9.93
N THR A 77 -8.68 19.98 9.33
CA THR A 77 -8.37 20.93 8.25
C THR A 77 -8.38 20.27 6.86
N GLY A 78 -8.50 18.96 6.78
CA GLY A 78 -8.39 18.21 5.52
C GLY A 78 -6.99 18.23 4.92
N GLU A 79 -5.96 18.66 5.66
CA GLU A 79 -4.59 18.72 5.17
C GLU A 79 -4.04 17.33 4.82
N LYS A 80 -3.31 17.27 3.71
CA LYS A 80 -2.57 16.07 3.33
C LYS A 80 -1.33 15.92 4.19
N ILE A 81 -0.95 14.69 4.51
CA ILE A 81 0.37 14.42 5.08
C ILE A 81 1.38 14.63 3.97
N GLN A 82 2.26 15.63 4.12
CA GLN A 82 3.20 16.03 3.07
C GLN A 82 4.09 14.89 2.57
N THR A 83 4.48 13.99 3.45
CA THR A 83 5.41 12.90 3.13
C THR A 83 4.75 11.67 2.53
N MET A 84 3.44 11.49 2.70
CA MET A 84 2.76 10.25 2.30
C MET A 84 1.59 10.47 1.33
N ALA A 85 1.32 11.72 0.97
CA ALA A 85 0.20 12.09 0.09
C ALA A 85 -1.16 11.49 0.51
N LEU A 86 -1.29 11.06 1.76
CA LEU A 86 -2.53 10.48 2.27
C LEU A 86 -3.51 11.57 2.64
N PRO A 87 -4.77 11.45 2.21
CA PRO A 87 -5.79 12.42 2.61
C PRO A 87 -6.04 12.34 4.12
N GLY A 88 -6.23 13.50 4.74
CA GLY A 88 -6.88 13.57 6.03
C GLY A 88 -8.39 13.52 5.83
N TRP A 89 -9.07 12.65 6.54
CA TRP A 89 -10.52 12.56 6.49
C TRP A 89 -11.14 13.66 7.35
N ASN A 90 -12.25 14.24 6.90
CA ASN A 90 -12.86 15.39 7.56
C ASN A 90 -13.64 15.04 8.83
N SER A 91 -13.93 13.77 9.06
CA SER A 91 -14.61 13.30 10.26
C SER A 91 -13.99 11.99 10.77
N PRO A 92 -14.09 11.73 12.09
CA PRO A 92 -13.70 10.43 12.64
C PRO A 92 -14.45 9.26 12.01
N GLU A 93 -15.71 9.44 11.66
CA GLU A 93 -16.55 8.42 11.04
C GLU A 93 -16.03 8.04 9.65
N GLN A 94 -15.61 9.02 8.85
CA GLN A 94 -14.97 8.75 7.55
C GLN A 94 -13.65 8.01 7.72
N ALA A 95 -12.83 8.42 8.66
CA ALA A 95 -11.57 7.76 8.98
C ALA A 95 -11.79 6.30 9.40
N PHE A 96 -12.77 6.05 10.25
CA PHE A 96 -13.15 4.71 10.69
C PHE A 96 -13.63 3.85 9.51
N ALA A 97 -14.52 4.39 8.67
CA ALA A 97 -15.01 3.66 7.49
C ALA A 97 -13.87 3.28 6.53
N ASN A 98 -12.91 4.18 6.34
CA ASN A 98 -11.73 3.88 5.52
C ASN A 98 -10.86 2.78 6.15
N ALA A 99 -10.64 2.81 7.47
CA ALA A 99 -9.89 1.77 8.16
C ALA A 99 -10.58 0.41 8.04
N MET A 100 -11.93 0.38 8.13
CA MET A 100 -12.71 -0.86 7.97
C MET A 100 -12.62 -1.39 6.55
N ALA A 101 -12.61 -0.53 5.53
CA ALA A 101 -12.41 -0.94 4.15
C ALA A 101 -11.02 -1.56 3.94
N GLN A 102 -9.99 -0.99 4.55
CA GLN A 102 -8.64 -1.55 4.53
C GLN A 102 -8.59 -2.95 5.19
N LEU A 103 -9.26 -3.11 6.31
CA LEU A 103 -9.35 -4.41 6.99
C LEU A 103 -10.01 -5.45 6.09
N GLU A 104 -11.11 -5.08 5.42
CA GLU A 104 -11.80 -5.99 4.50
C GLU A 104 -10.92 -6.40 3.32
N TRP A 105 -10.09 -5.49 2.83
CA TRP A 105 -9.13 -5.84 1.77
C TRP A 105 -8.18 -6.98 2.19
N TYR A 106 -7.72 -6.98 3.45
CA TYR A 106 -6.88 -8.08 3.96
C TYR A 106 -7.61 -9.41 4.10
N ARG A 107 -8.94 -9.39 4.20
CA ARG A 107 -9.73 -10.60 4.38
C ARG A 107 -9.97 -11.37 3.08
N GLN A 108 -9.68 -10.78 1.96
CA GLN A 108 -9.87 -11.41 0.65
C GLN A 108 -8.68 -12.29 0.26
#